data_91f4ad9ec0269634b39bb3cf4cee3a85
#
_entry.id   91f4ad9ec0269634b39bb3cf4cee3a85
#
_cell.length_a   1.000
_cell.length_b   1.000
_cell.length_c   1.000
_cell.angle_alpha   90.00
_cell.angle_beta   90.00
_cell.angle_gamma   90.00
#
_symmetry.space_group_name_H-M   'P 1'
#
loop_
_entity.id
_entity.type
_entity.pdbx_description
1 polymer ?
#
loop_
_entity_poly.entity_id
_entity_poly.type
_entity_poly.pdbx_seq_one_letter_code
_entity_poly.pdbx_strand_id
1 'polypeptide(L)'
;NDLLVERTNLLDSTLQLRKIKMGVLLPFKAKEIVFDSIEDTEKILAGRNLHTISLDFYSGVLFAMKRAAAKGIDIDLTTLDTENKVARVEQIIRSGALKEQDLIVGPLIPNNFNLVSNEASLSAIPKIAPLSSNSVVFRKNVFQSVTQQADFRNRMYTHLESQIDSTHNVVIVADSLNRSLERQLKQRFPWAISLRPEKQDYLLPELVDS
;
A
#
# COMPACT_ATOMS: atom_id res chain seq x y z
N ASN A 1 -2.66 -27.12 6.34
CA ASN A 1 -1.80 -26.60 7.43
C ASN A 1 -2.16 -25.14 7.62
N ASP A 2 -3.22 -24.91 8.40
CA ASP A 2 -3.49 -23.59 8.95
C ASP A 2 -2.35 -23.29 9.92
N LEU A 3 -1.44 -22.44 9.49
CA LEU A 3 -0.56 -21.74 10.41
C LEU A 3 -1.47 -20.87 11.28
N LEU A 4 -1.82 -21.38 12.45
CA LEU A 4 -2.38 -20.60 13.54
C LEU A 4 -1.35 -19.54 13.88
N VAL A 5 -1.47 -18.39 13.22
CA VAL A 5 -0.73 -17.19 13.64
C VAL A 5 -1.28 -16.84 15.01
N GLU A 6 -0.52 -17.14 16.04
CA GLU A 6 -0.82 -16.76 17.41
C GLU A 6 -1.00 -15.22 17.42
N ARG A 7 -2.24 -14.78 17.58
CA ARG A 7 -2.56 -13.35 17.60
C ARG A 7 -2.18 -12.82 18.97
N THR A 8 -1.03 -12.19 19.06
CA THR A 8 -0.64 -11.46 20.27
C THR A 8 -1.50 -10.20 20.35
N ASN A 9 -2.23 -10.06 21.46
CA ASN A 9 -2.92 -8.80 21.75
C ASN A 9 -1.88 -7.73 22.11
N LEU A 10 -1.69 -6.76 21.23
CA LEU A 10 -0.71 -5.69 21.42
C LEU A 10 -1.02 -4.82 22.65
N LEU A 11 -2.25 -4.87 23.18
CA LEU A 11 -2.65 -4.15 24.39
C LEU A 11 -2.11 -4.83 25.67
N ASP A 12 -1.75 -6.11 25.59
CA ASP A 12 -1.16 -6.86 26.71
C ASP A 12 0.37 -6.73 26.76
N SER A 13 0.95 -5.99 25.82
CA SER A 13 2.38 -5.71 25.79
C SER A 13 2.73 -4.68 26.88
N THR A 14 3.51 -5.11 27.87
CA THR A 14 3.97 -4.29 29.01
C THR A 14 5.08 -3.32 28.65
N LEU A 15 5.36 -3.08 27.37
CA LEU A 15 6.30 -2.05 26.93
C LEU A 15 5.72 -0.67 27.23
N GLN A 16 6.03 -0.15 28.41
CA GLN A 16 5.76 1.24 28.78
C GLN A 16 6.76 2.18 28.08
N LEU A 17 6.63 2.30 26.76
CA LEU A 17 7.34 3.34 26.04
C LEU A 17 6.68 4.68 26.37
N ARG A 18 7.33 5.49 27.21
CA ARG A 18 6.86 6.83 27.54
C ARG A 18 6.81 7.75 26.32
N LYS A 19 7.63 7.48 25.33
CA LYS A 19 7.75 8.24 24.10
C LYS A 19 8.19 7.33 22.97
N ILE A 20 7.47 7.36 21.83
CA ILE A 20 7.79 6.59 20.63
C ILE A 20 8.41 7.54 19.61
N LYS A 21 9.62 7.26 19.14
CA LYS A 21 10.24 7.97 18.03
C LYS A 21 9.76 7.36 16.71
N MET A 22 9.02 8.12 15.92
CA MET A 22 8.45 7.67 14.66
C MET A 22 9.02 8.44 13.47
N GLY A 23 9.68 7.73 12.57
CA GLY A 23 10.12 8.27 11.28
C GLY A 23 9.04 8.09 10.22
N VAL A 24 8.63 9.18 9.55
CA VAL A 24 7.68 9.15 8.44
C VAL A 24 8.36 9.63 7.17
N LEU A 25 8.38 8.78 6.15
CA LEU A 25 9.05 9.04 4.86
C LEU A 25 8.01 9.21 3.76
N LEU A 26 7.85 10.42 3.27
CA LEU A 26 6.83 10.77 2.27
C LEU A 26 7.47 11.50 1.07
N PRO A 27 6.93 11.31 -0.14
CA PRO A 27 7.39 12.02 -1.31
C PRO A 27 6.72 13.41 -1.44
N PHE A 28 6.97 14.30 -0.48
CA PHE A 28 6.41 15.64 -0.49
C PHE A 28 6.87 16.46 -1.70
N LYS A 29 8.10 16.21 -2.18
CA LYS A 29 8.72 16.97 -3.25
C LYS A 29 8.68 18.48 -2.98
N ALA A 30 8.93 18.87 -1.73
CA ALA A 30 8.75 20.24 -1.25
C ALA A 30 9.53 21.28 -2.05
N LYS A 31 10.64 20.89 -2.67
CA LYS A 31 11.44 21.77 -3.55
C LYS A 31 10.75 22.13 -4.87
N GLU A 32 9.72 21.39 -5.27
CA GLU A 32 8.95 21.67 -6.48
C GLU A 32 7.82 22.68 -6.24
N ILE A 33 7.55 23.02 -4.98
CA ILE A 33 6.51 24.00 -4.61
C ILE A 33 7.12 25.39 -4.64
N VAL A 34 6.55 26.24 -5.47
CA VAL A 34 6.97 27.65 -5.61
C VAL A 34 6.12 28.48 -4.65
N PHE A 35 6.59 28.64 -3.41
CA PHE A 35 5.82 29.33 -2.35
C PHE A 35 5.54 30.82 -2.68
N ASP A 36 6.32 31.44 -3.54
CA ASP A 36 6.16 32.84 -3.96
C ASP A 36 5.11 33.02 -5.07
N SER A 37 4.58 31.92 -5.61
CA SER A 37 3.54 31.92 -6.65
C SER A 37 2.32 31.14 -6.15
N ILE A 38 1.25 31.86 -5.83
CA ILE A 38 -0.02 31.25 -5.42
C ILE A 38 -0.59 30.40 -6.56
N GLU A 39 -0.59 30.95 -7.80
CA GLU A 39 -1.14 30.26 -8.97
C GLU A 39 -0.43 28.92 -9.27
N ASP A 40 0.90 28.86 -9.18
CA ASP A 40 1.64 27.63 -9.42
C ASP A 40 1.45 26.62 -8.28
N THR A 41 1.35 27.09 -7.05
CA THR A 41 1.04 26.26 -5.89
C THR A 41 -0.36 25.68 -6.02
N GLU A 42 -1.37 26.46 -6.39
CA GLU A 42 -2.74 25.99 -6.63
C GLU A 42 -2.79 24.93 -7.74
N LYS A 43 -2.08 25.13 -8.86
CA LYS A 43 -2.00 24.12 -9.94
C LYS A 43 -1.43 22.78 -9.45
N ILE A 44 -0.39 22.82 -8.61
CA ILE A 44 0.20 21.61 -8.04
C ILE A 44 -0.79 20.92 -7.10
N LEU A 45 -1.55 21.67 -6.32
CA LEU A 45 -2.46 21.15 -5.32
C LEU A 45 -3.88 20.86 -5.84
N ALA A 46 -4.24 21.31 -7.03
CA ALA A 46 -5.58 21.16 -7.61
C ALA A 46 -5.91 19.70 -7.99
N GLY A 47 -4.92 18.84 -8.20
CA GLY A 47 -5.10 17.47 -8.67
C GLY A 47 -4.58 16.40 -7.69
N ARG A 48 -5.04 15.15 -7.86
CA ARG A 48 -4.50 14.02 -7.12
C ARG A 48 -3.11 13.65 -7.66
N ASN A 49 -2.09 13.99 -6.92
CA ASN A 49 -0.68 13.73 -7.25
C ASN A 49 0.12 13.37 -5.98
N LEU A 50 1.44 13.17 -6.11
CA LEU A 50 2.26 12.79 -4.95
C LEU A 50 2.31 13.84 -3.85
N HIS A 51 2.23 15.13 -4.18
CA HIS A 51 2.18 16.20 -3.18
C HIS A 51 0.91 16.09 -2.34
N THR A 52 -0.27 16.05 -3.00
CA THR A 52 -1.55 16.00 -2.30
C THR A 52 -1.74 14.68 -1.54
N ILE A 53 -1.33 13.54 -2.10
CA ILE A 53 -1.36 12.25 -1.41
C ILE A 53 -0.46 12.28 -0.16
N SER A 54 0.74 12.88 -0.26
CA SER A 54 1.65 13.00 0.88
C SER A 54 1.09 13.90 1.97
N LEU A 55 0.48 15.02 1.61
CA LEU A 55 -0.14 15.96 2.56
C LEU A 55 -1.36 15.34 3.25
N ASP A 56 -2.21 14.64 2.51
CA ASP A 56 -3.37 13.92 3.07
C ASP A 56 -2.92 12.85 4.06
N PHE A 57 -1.92 12.05 3.67
CA PHE A 57 -1.38 11.02 4.54
C PHE A 57 -0.75 11.62 5.80
N TYR A 58 0.03 12.69 5.66
CA TYR A 58 0.66 13.39 6.78
C TYR A 58 -0.37 13.98 7.73
N SER A 59 -1.44 14.59 7.20
CA SER A 59 -2.55 15.08 8.02
C SER A 59 -3.19 13.94 8.83
N GLY A 60 -3.34 12.76 8.22
CA GLY A 60 -3.79 11.55 8.92
C GLY A 60 -2.82 11.11 10.02
N VAL A 61 -1.50 11.21 9.80
CA VAL A 61 -0.48 10.93 10.83
C VAL A 61 -0.63 11.87 12.00
N LEU A 62 -0.74 13.19 11.76
CA LEU A 62 -0.91 14.18 12.83
C LEU A 62 -2.20 13.94 13.64
N PHE A 63 -3.29 13.59 12.95
CA PHE A 63 -4.54 13.24 13.61
C PHE A 63 -4.41 11.98 14.48
N ALA A 64 -3.72 10.94 13.96
CA ALA A 64 -3.47 9.71 14.70
C ALA A 64 -2.60 9.97 15.94
N MET A 65 -1.57 10.84 15.84
CA MET A 65 -0.74 11.25 16.97
C MET A 65 -1.56 11.95 18.05
N LYS A 66 -2.46 12.86 17.66
CA LYS A 66 -3.37 13.51 18.62
C LYS A 66 -4.25 12.49 19.36
N ARG A 67 -4.74 11.47 18.66
CA ARG A 67 -5.52 10.39 19.29
C ARG A 67 -4.67 9.50 20.19
N ALA A 68 -3.42 9.24 19.83
CA ALA A 68 -2.47 8.49 20.64
C ALA A 68 -2.15 9.25 21.94
N ALA A 69 -1.89 10.57 21.86
CA ALA A 69 -1.65 11.41 23.00
C ALA A 69 -2.84 11.42 23.99
N ALA A 70 -4.07 11.42 23.49
CA ALA A 70 -5.27 11.30 24.34
C ALA A 70 -5.36 9.95 25.07
N LYS A 71 -4.59 8.93 24.64
CA LYS A 71 -4.45 7.64 25.31
C LYS A 71 -3.16 7.50 26.12
N GLY A 72 -2.43 8.61 26.32
CA GLY A 72 -1.17 8.63 27.09
C GLY A 72 0.06 8.16 26.31
N ILE A 73 -0.03 8.02 24.99
CA ILE A 73 1.09 7.64 24.13
C ILE A 73 1.67 8.90 23.48
N ASP A 74 2.89 9.27 23.88
CA ASP A 74 3.63 10.39 23.29
C ASP A 74 4.43 9.93 22.07
N ILE A 75 4.35 10.67 20.96
CA ILE A 75 5.05 10.36 19.72
C ILE A 75 5.96 11.52 19.31
N ASP A 76 7.23 11.22 19.16
CA ASP A 76 8.25 12.12 18.60
C ASP A 76 8.36 11.86 17.09
N LEU A 77 7.86 12.79 16.28
CA LEU A 77 7.74 12.62 14.85
C LEU A 77 8.94 13.21 14.11
N THR A 78 9.67 12.39 13.38
CA THR A 78 10.66 12.81 12.39
C THR A 78 10.08 12.65 10.99
N THR A 79 9.89 13.75 10.26
CA THR A 79 9.35 13.74 8.90
C THR A 79 10.46 13.96 7.88
N LEU A 80 10.56 13.07 6.88
CA LEU A 80 11.62 13.07 5.88
C LEU A 80 11.03 13.06 4.47
N ASP A 81 11.40 14.05 3.65
CA ASP A 81 11.02 14.11 2.25
C ASP A 81 11.90 13.22 1.40
N THR A 82 11.30 12.20 0.77
CA THR A 82 11.98 11.27 -0.14
C THR A 82 12.13 11.83 -1.54
N GLU A 83 11.49 12.95 -1.86
CA GLU A 83 11.41 13.52 -3.22
C GLU A 83 10.99 12.50 -4.30
N ASN A 84 10.51 11.34 -3.92
CA ASN A 84 10.31 10.16 -4.78
C ASN A 84 11.59 9.74 -5.56
N LYS A 85 12.76 9.96 -4.99
CA LYS A 85 14.05 9.65 -5.61
C LYS A 85 14.83 8.62 -4.83
N VAL A 86 15.31 7.56 -5.50
CA VAL A 86 16.17 6.52 -4.92
C VAL A 86 17.38 7.14 -4.21
N ALA A 87 18.11 8.02 -4.89
CA ALA A 87 19.29 8.67 -4.33
C ALA A 87 19.01 9.46 -3.05
N ARG A 88 17.79 10.07 -2.93
CA ARG A 88 17.39 10.78 -1.72
C ARG A 88 17.12 9.81 -0.57
N VAL A 89 16.45 8.70 -0.85
CA VAL A 89 16.22 7.63 0.15
C VAL A 89 17.56 7.05 0.65
N GLU A 90 18.49 6.76 -0.25
CA GLU A 90 19.83 6.31 0.13
C GLU A 90 20.58 7.33 0.97
N GLN A 91 20.47 8.63 0.65
CA GLN A 91 21.04 9.70 1.46
C GLN A 91 20.43 9.72 2.87
N ILE A 92 19.11 9.56 3.01
CA ILE A 92 18.42 9.47 4.30
C ILE A 92 18.93 8.27 5.09
N ILE A 93 19.09 7.11 4.47
CA ILE A 93 19.65 5.91 5.11
C ILE A 93 21.07 6.18 5.60
N ARG A 94 21.95 6.71 4.74
CA ARG A 94 23.34 7.01 5.07
C ARG A 94 23.51 8.06 6.16
N SER A 95 22.60 9.01 6.28
CA SER A 95 22.63 10.04 7.34
C SER A 95 22.45 9.48 8.74
N GLY A 96 21.95 8.26 8.86
CA GLY A 96 21.64 7.64 10.15
C GLY A 96 20.34 8.13 10.81
N ALA A 97 19.59 9.04 10.18
CA ALA A 97 18.37 9.63 10.74
C ALA A 97 17.29 8.58 11.11
N LEU A 98 17.35 7.40 10.48
CA LEU A 98 16.40 6.32 10.74
C LEU A 98 16.82 5.38 11.88
N LYS A 99 18.09 5.37 12.28
CA LYS A 99 18.63 4.40 13.26
C LYS A 99 18.08 4.59 14.66
N GLU A 100 17.66 5.82 14.99
CA GLU A 100 17.14 6.17 16.31
C GLU A 100 15.62 6.10 16.39
N GLN A 101 14.95 5.62 15.36
CA GLN A 101 13.50 5.50 15.32
C GLN A 101 13.06 4.16 15.93
N ASP A 102 11.96 4.19 16.67
CA ASP A 102 11.29 2.99 17.19
C ASP A 102 10.34 2.39 16.15
N LEU A 103 9.89 3.19 15.17
CA LEU A 103 8.99 2.81 14.10
C LEU A 103 9.27 3.64 12.85
N ILE A 104 9.24 3.03 11.69
CA ILE A 104 9.35 3.71 10.40
C ILE A 104 8.08 3.48 9.59
N VAL A 105 7.45 4.57 9.11
CA VAL A 105 6.28 4.54 8.23
C VAL A 105 6.67 5.09 6.87
N GLY A 106 6.47 4.31 5.82
CA GLY A 106 6.93 4.65 4.47
C GLY A 106 8.36 4.17 4.17
N PRO A 107 8.92 4.56 3.02
CA PRO A 107 8.35 5.40 1.96
C PRO A 107 7.02 4.89 1.37
N LEU A 108 6.19 5.80 0.80
CA LEU A 108 4.92 5.42 0.17
C LEU A 108 5.11 4.55 -1.09
N ILE A 109 6.19 4.79 -1.82
CA ILE A 109 6.45 4.12 -3.08
C ILE A 109 7.18 2.79 -2.81
N PRO A 110 6.65 1.64 -3.28
CA PRO A 110 7.18 0.31 -2.93
C PRO A 110 8.67 0.11 -3.21
N ASN A 111 9.17 0.59 -4.35
CA ASN A 111 10.60 0.46 -4.67
C ASN A 111 11.48 1.20 -3.64
N ASN A 112 11.08 2.41 -3.25
CA ASN A 112 11.77 3.18 -2.23
C ASN A 112 11.62 2.55 -0.84
N PHE A 113 10.46 1.97 -0.54
CA PHE A 113 10.23 1.23 0.70
C PHE A 113 11.16 0.00 0.79
N ASN A 114 11.30 -0.74 -0.30
CA ASN A 114 12.18 -1.92 -0.34
C ASN A 114 13.64 -1.55 -0.07
N LEU A 115 14.12 -0.38 -0.44
CA LEU A 115 15.48 0.09 -0.07
C LEU A 115 15.62 0.22 1.45
N VAL A 116 14.66 0.87 2.11
CA VAL A 116 14.67 1.04 3.58
C VAL A 116 14.50 -0.31 4.28
N SER A 117 13.62 -1.19 3.76
CA SER A 117 13.35 -2.48 4.37
C SER A 117 14.51 -3.47 4.23
N ASN A 118 15.32 -3.34 3.17
CA ASN A 118 16.49 -4.19 2.92
C ASN A 118 17.74 -3.75 3.69
N GLU A 119 17.73 -2.54 4.27
CA GLU A 119 18.88 -2.02 5.00
C GLU A 119 19.14 -2.80 6.28
N ALA A 120 20.28 -3.46 6.35
CA ALA A 120 20.63 -4.35 7.46
C ALA A 120 20.70 -3.62 8.81
N SER A 121 21.22 -2.38 8.82
CA SER A 121 21.33 -1.57 10.03
C SER A 121 19.97 -1.15 10.63
N LEU A 122 18.89 -1.29 9.87
CA LEU A 122 17.52 -1.01 10.28
C LEU A 122 16.68 -2.27 10.54
N SER A 123 17.29 -3.47 10.52
CA SER A 123 16.56 -4.76 10.58
C SER A 123 15.75 -4.95 11.86
N ALA A 124 16.18 -4.36 12.97
CA ALA A 124 15.47 -4.44 14.26
C ALA A 124 14.25 -3.51 14.35
N ILE A 125 14.20 -2.47 13.53
CA ILE A 125 13.16 -1.43 13.58
C ILE A 125 11.94 -1.89 12.78
N PRO A 126 10.72 -1.88 13.36
CA PRO A 126 9.48 -2.11 12.63
C PRO A 126 9.28 -1.10 11.51
N LYS A 127 8.90 -1.58 10.33
CA LYS A 127 8.66 -0.76 9.13
C LYS A 127 7.29 -1.07 8.55
N ILE A 128 6.52 -0.04 8.26
CA ILE A 128 5.18 -0.16 7.69
C ILE A 128 5.17 0.45 6.30
N ALA A 129 4.85 -0.36 5.29
CA ALA A 129 4.54 0.11 3.94
C ALA A 129 3.08 0.57 3.91
N PRO A 130 2.80 1.88 3.80
CA PRO A 130 1.44 2.38 3.78
C PRO A 130 0.87 2.46 2.36
N LEU A 131 -0.46 2.52 2.24
CA LEU A 131 -1.25 2.86 1.05
C LEU A 131 -1.10 1.98 -0.20
N SER A 132 -0.04 1.23 -0.36
CA SER A 132 0.20 0.44 -1.57
C SER A 132 -0.27 -1.01 -1.39
N SER A 133 -1.00 -1.53 -2.38
CA SER A 133 -1.31 -2.96 -2.54
C SER A 133 -0.27 -3.71 -3.39
N ASN A 134 0.73 -2.99 -3.93
CA ASN A 134 1.83 -3.61 -4.64
C ASN A 134 2.70 -4.43 -3.69
N SER A 135 3.34 -5.45 -4.24
CA SER A 135 4.17 -6.36 -3.45
C SER A 135 5.34 -5.63 -2.79
N VAL A 136 5.47 -5.84 -1.49
CA VAL A 136 6.69 -5.54 -0.73
C VAL A 136 7.33 -6.85 -0.31
N VAL A 137 8.66 -6.85 -0.14
CA VAL A 137 9.37 -8.02 0.35
C VAL A 137 9.17 -8.12 1.85
N PHE A 138 8.36 -9.08 2.29
CA PHE A 138 8.16 -9.33 3.71
C PHE A 138 9.41 -9.90 4.37
N ARG A 139 9.75 -9.35 5.51
CA ARG A 139 10.83 -9.75 6.39
C ARG A 139 10.38 -9.61 7.83
N LYS A 140 11.19 -10.08 8.79
CA LYS A 140 10.97 -9.75 10.19
C LYS A 140 10.88 -8.23 10.36
N ASN A 141 9.90 -7.75 11.09
CA ASN A 141 9.64 -6.31 11.33
C ASN A 141 9.26 -5.50 10.07
N VAL A 142 8.77 -6.14 9.02
CA VAL A 142 8.21 -5.47 7.83
C VAL A 142 6.72 -5.78 7.72
N PHE A 143 5.92 -4.74 7.69
CA PHE A 143 4.46 -4.81 7.66
C PHE A 143 3.93 -4.02 6.47
N GLN A 144 2.75 -4.36 6.02
CA GLN A 144 2.04 -3.63 4.97
C GLN A 144 0.62 -3.34 5.44
N SER A 145 0.18 -2.07 5.32
CA SER A 145 -1.14 -1.65 5.82
C SER A 145 -2.30 -2.04 4.89
N VAL A 146 -2.00 -2.34 3.64
CA VAL A 146 -2.99 -2.75 2.62
C VAL A 146 -2.63 -4.13 2.12
N THR A 147 -3.60 -5.02 2.05
CA THR A 147 -3.40 -6.38 1.53
C THR A 147 -2.83 -6.33 0.10
N GLN A 148 -1.84 -7.16 -0.19
CA GLN A 148 -1.27 -7.26 -1.52
C GLN A 148 -2.34 -7.68 -2.54
N GLN A 149 -2.29 -7.07 -3.71
CA GLN A 149 -3.26 -7.34 -4.77
C GLN A 149 -3.29 -8.84 -5.16
N ALA A 150 -2.14 -9.51 -5.12
CA ALA A 150 -2.06 -10.94 -5.38
C ALA A 150 -2.81 -11.76 -4.33
N ASP A 151 -2.67 -11.45 -3.04
CA ASP A 151 -3.36 -12.16 -1.95
C ASP A 151 -4.86 -11.89 -1.98
N PHE A 152 -5.25 -10.64 -2.23
CA PHE A 152 -6.66 -10.29 -2.41
C PHE A 152 -7.28 -11.08 -3.58
N ARG A 153 -6.59 -11.14 -4.71
CA ARG A 153 -7.02 -11.88 -5.90
C ARG A 153 -7.12 -13.38 -5.62
N ASN A 154 -6.13 -13.96 -4.95
CA ASN A 154 -6.17 -15.38 -4.58
C ASN A 154 -7.35 -15.71 -3.66
N ARG A 155 -7.63 -14.87 -2.67
CA ARG A 155 -8.80 -15.04 -1.80
C ARG A 155 -10.11 -14.93 -2.57
N MET A 156 -10.19 -13.99 -3.53
CA MET A 156 -11.34 -13.87 -4.41
C MET A 156 -11.55 -15.16 -5.22
N TYR A 157 -10.47 -15.69 -5.81
CA TYR A 157 -10.54 -16.95 -6.56
C TYR A 157 -11.00 -18.12 -5.69
N THR A 158 -10.42 -18.29 -4.51
CA THR A 158 -10.85 -19.34 -3.57
C THR A 158 -12.32 -19.19 -3.19
N HIS A 159 -12.79 -17.96 -2.99
CA HIS A 159 -14.20 -17.72 -2.73
C HIS A 159 -15.07 -18.11 -3.93
N LEU A 160 -14.73 -17.70 -5.14
CA LEU A 160 -15.46 -18.08 -6.34
C LEU A 160 -15.50 -19.61 -6.52
N GLU A 161 -14.38 -20.31 -6.34
CA GLU A 161 -14.29 -21.77 -6.40
C GLU A 161 -15.17 -22.46 -5.37
N SER A 162 -15.42 -21.84 -4.21
CA SER A 162 -16.31 -22.37 -3.19
C SER A 162 -17.80 -22.14 -3.48
N GLN A 163 -18.12 -21.20 -4.37
CA GLN A 163 -19.52 -20.84 -4.69
C GLN A 163 -19.97 -21.34 -6.07
N ILE A 164 -19.03 -21.68 -6.94
CA ILE A 164 -19.28 -22.03 -8.35
C ILE A 164 -18.83 -23.46 -8.60
N ASP A 165 -19.75 -24.29 -9.05
CA ASP A 165 -19.48 -25.65 -9.54
C ASP A 165 -19.82 -25.78 -11.02
N SER A 166 -19.65 -26.98 -11.59
CA SER A 166 -19.87 -27.25 -13.02
C SER A 166 -21.33 -27.15 -13.47
N THR A 167 -22.29 -26.98 -12.55
CA THR A 167 -23.70 -26.81 -12.86
C THR A 167 -24.05 -25.34 -13.10
N HIS A 168 -23.16 -24.41 -12.71
CA HIS A 168 -23.37 -22.99 -12.91
C HIS A 168 -22.90 -22.53 -14.30
N ASN A 169 -23.71 -21.69 -14.93
CA ASN A 169 -23.29 -20.97 -16.14
C ASN A 169 -22.36 -19.83 -15.74
N VAL A 170 -21.11 -19.90 -16.15
CA VAL A 170 -20.09 -18.89 -15.83
C VAL A 170 -19.72 -18.12 -17.09
N VAL A 171 -19.85 -16.81 -17.02
CA VAL A 171 -19.44 -15.90 -18.10
C VAL A 171 -18.30 -15.01 -17.62
N ILE A 172 -17.20 -15.02 -18.34
CA ILE A 172 -16.05 -14.16 -18.09
C ILE A 172 -16.07 -13.02 -19.10
N VAL A 173 -16.21 -11.79 -18.61
CA VAL A 173 -16.14 -10.59 -19.44
C VAL A 173 -14.78 -9.94 -19.24
N ALA A 174 -13.97 -9.87 -20.31
CA ALA A 174 -12.63 -9.30 -20.22
C ALA A 174 -12.29 -8.52 -21.50
N ASP A 175 -11.72 -7.34 -21.30
CA ASP A 175 -11.16 -6.52 -22.39
C ASP A 175 -9.74 -6.97 -22.79
N SER A 176 -9.15 -6.27 -23.75
CA SER A 176 -7.80 -6.56 -24.24
C SER A 176 -6.70 -6.38 -23.19
N LEU A 177 -6.92 -5.53 -22.18
CA LEU A 177 -5.96 -5.25 -21.11
C LEU A 177 -5.97 -6.34 -20.03
N ASN A 178 -7.09 -7.05 -19.89
CA ASN A 178 -7.32 -8.04 -18.83
C ASN A 178 -7.16 -9.51 -19.29
N ARG A 179 -6.52 -9.74 -20.43
CA ARG A 179 -6.30 -11.11 -20.99
C ARG A 179 -5.57 -12.07 -20.05
N SER A 180 -4.68 -11.57 -19.20
CA SER A 180 -3.99 -12.43 -18.24
C SER A 180 -4.93 -12.93 -17.16
N LEU A 181 -5.87 -12.08 -16.72
CA LEU A 181 -6.90 -12.43 -15.73
C LEU A 181 -7.94 -13.39 -16.35
N GLU A 182 -8.37 -13.14 -17.59
CA GLU A 182 -9.22 -14.04 -18.35
C GLU A 182 -8.64 -15.46 -18.38
N ARG A 183 -7.36 -15.60 -18.75
CA ARG A 183 -6.68 -16.90 -18.76
C ARG A 183 -6.64 -17.58 -17.40
N GLN A 184 -6.37 -16.83 -16.32
CA GLN A 184 -6.34 -17.37 -14.96
C GLN A 184 -7.74 -17.86 -14.52
N LEU A 185 -8.80 -17.13 -14.87
CA LEU A 185 -10.18 -17.55 -14.61
C LEU A 185 -10.56 -18.76 -15.43
N LYS A 186 -10.20 -18.82 -16.72
CA LYS A 186 -10.43 -19.98 -17.58
C LYS A 186 -9.73 -21.25 -17.10
N GLN A 187 -8.55 -21.13 -16.50
CA GLN A 187 -7.87 -22.28 -15.90
C GLN A 187 -8.63 -22.85 -14.69
N ARG A 188 -9.34 -22.00 -13.94
CA ARG A 188 -10.13 -22.39 -12.78
C ARG A 188 -11.54 -22.85 -13.16
N PHE A 189 -12.13 -22.22 -14.14
CA PHE A 189 -13.47 -22.50 -14.68
C PHE A 189 -13.37 -22.82 -16.17
N PRO A 190 -12.91 -24.03 -16.56
CA PRO A 190 -12.68 -24.39 -17.97
C PRO A 190 -13.94 -24.31 -18.83
N TRP A 191 -15.11 -24.53 -18.23
CA TRP A 191 -16.43 -24.47 -18.89
C TRP A 191 -16.95 -23.06 -19.07
N ALA A 192 -16.37 -22.04 -18.43
CA ALA A 192 -16.84 -20.66 -18.54
C ALA A 192 -16.78 -20.14 -19.98
N ILE A 193 -17.74 -19.38 -20.39
CA ILE A 193 -17.78 -18.69 -21.69
C ILE A 193 -17.02 -17.36 -21.54
N SER A 194 -16.15 -17.04 -22.50
CA SER A 194 -15.47 -15.73 -22.50
C SER A 194 -16.12 -14.81 -23.51
N LEU A 195 -16.58 -13.66 -23.03
CA LEU A 195 -17.12 -12.58 -23.83
C LEU A 195 -16.18 -11.38 -23.83
N ARG A 196 -16.07 -10.71 -24.98
CA ARG A 196 -15.24 -9.52 -25.14
C ARG A 196 -16.12 -8.34 -25.56
N PRO A 197 -16.01 -7.20 -24.89
CA PRO A 197 -16.63 -5.97 -25.35
C PRO A 197 -16.09 -5.61 -26.74
N GLU A 198 -16.95 -5.37 -27.71
CA GLU A 198 -16.54 -4.98 -29.06
C GLU A 198 -16.07 -3.52 -29.14
N LYS A 199 -16.66 -2.65 -28.31
CA LYS A 199 -16.26 -1.24 -28.14
C LYS A 199 -16.28 -0.92 -26.66
N GLN A 200 -15.39 -0.13 -26.25
CA GLN A 200 -14.89 0.14 -24.90
C GLN A 200 -15.79 -0.15 -23.68
N ASP A 201 -17.13 -0.16 -23.79
CA ASP A 201 -17.98 -0.16 -22.60
C ASP A 201 -19.28 -1.00 -22.66
N TYR A 202 -19.55 -1.82 -23.69
CA TYR A 202 -20.78 -2.62 -23.69
C TYR A 202 -20.66 -3.98 -24.37
N LEU A 203 -21.48 -4.92 -23.92
CA LEU A 203 -21.71 -6.21 -24.56
C LEU A 203 -22.98 -6.12 -25.43
N LEU A 204 -22.93 -6.67 -26.64
CA LEU A 204 -24.13 -6.81 -27.45
C LEU A 204 -25.08 -7.82 -26.79
N PRO A 205 -26.40 -7.53 -26.69
CA PRO A 205 -27.37 -8.43 -26.07
C PRO A 205 -27.33 -9.84 -26.67
N GLU A 206 -27.13 -9.96 -27.97
CA GLU A 206 -27.06 -11.23 -28.70
C GLU A 206 -25.92 -12.16 -28.25
N LEU A 207 -24.87 -11.59 -27.57
CA LEU A 207 -23.76 -12.38 -27.01
C LEU A 207 -24.08 -12.95 -25.63
N VAL A 208 -25.17 -12.47 -25.00
CA VAL A 208 -25.56 -12.87 -23.64
C VAL A 208 -26.67 -13.91 -23.70
N ASP A 209 -27.49 -13.91 -24.77
CA ASP A 209 -28.65 -14.78 -24.95
C ASP A 209 -28.32 -16.08 -25.69
N SER A 210 -27.06 -16.33 -26.08
CA SER A 210 -26.57 -17.56 -26.71
C SER A 210 -25.91 -18.48 -25.68
#